data_3c8cd40fc49150a358e1493ed61b418d
#
_entry.id   3c8cd40fc49150a358e1493ed61b418d
#
_cell.length_a   1.000
_cell.length_b   1.000
_cell.length_c   1.000
_cell.angle_alpha   90.00
_cell.angle_beta   90.00
_cell.angle_gamma   90.00
#
_symmetry.space_group_name_H-M   'P 1'
#
loop_
_entity.id
_entity.type
_entity.pdbx_description
1 polymer ?
#
loop_
_entity_poly.entity_id
_entity_poly.type
_entity_poly.pdbx_seq_one_letter_code
_entity_poly.pdbx_strand_id
1 'polypeptide(L)'
;MEFKHKSVLLYETVDELNIKPDGIYVDGTLGGGGHSYEIAKRLSEGGRLIGIDQDEDAIKAASKRLEPYMDRVTIVRNNYCNMDKVLDELGIDKVDGIMLDLGVSSYQLDAADRGFTYNVDTALDMRMDQRQEITAKDIVNEYSEFDLYRIIRDYGEDRFAKNIAKHIVAAKQEKPIETTFELNDIIKAAIPMKVRATGGHPSKRTYQAIRIELNKELEVLENSIDMMIDRLKPEGRLCIITFHSLEDRIVKTRFRNNENPCTCPPSFPACVCGKVPKGRVITRKPVVPTDEEINENSRSKSSKLRVFERV
;
A
#
# COMPACT_ATOMS: atom_id res chain seq x y z
N MET A 1 -27.92 -3.88 -0.24
CA MET A 1 -27.01 -4.99 0.12
C MET A 1 -25.82 -4.37 0.82
N GLU A 2 -25.63 -4.66 2.09
CA GLU A 2 -24.39 -4.26 2.78
C GLU A 2 -23.25 -5.09 2.21
N PHE A 3 -22.38 -4.50 1.43
CA PHE A 3 -21.16 -5.14 0.96
C PHE A 3 -20.26 -5.39 2.19
N LYS A 4 -20.31 -6.61 2.73
CA LYS A 4 -19.35 -7.07 3.75
C LYS A 4 -17.99 -7.26 3.10
N HIS A 5 -17.25 -6.15 2.97
CA HIS A 5 -15.87 -6.24 2.52
C HIS A 5 -15.03 -6.92 3.60
N LYS A 6 -14.44 -8.07 3.27
CA LYS A 6 -13.50 -8.80 4.12
C LYS A 6 -12.10 -8.28 3.83
N SER A 7 -11.39 -7.82 4.86
CA SER A 7 -9.99 -7.39 4.71
C SER A 7 -9.11 -8.58 4.30
N VAL A 8 -8.10 -8.30 3.48
CA VAL A 8 -7.19 -9.31 2.95
C VAL A 8 -6.26 -9.80 4.05
N LEU A 9 -6.04 -11.14 4.16
CA LEU A 9 -5.17 -11.76 5.16
C LEU A 9 -5.48 -11.26 6.59
N LEU A 10 -6.79 -11.10 6.89
CA LEU A 10 -7.26 -10.43 8.10
C LEU A 10 -6.73 -11.10 9.38
N TYR A 11 -7.00 -12.37 9.52
CA TYR A 11 -6.65 -13.09 10.73
C TYR A 11 -5.15 -13.37 10.81
N GLU A 12 -4.54 -13.69 9.69
CA GLU A 12 -3.09 -13.91 9.56
C GLU A 12 -2.31 -12.66 10.01
N THR A 13 -2.75 -11.48 9.60
CA THR A 13 -2.08 -10.22 9.97
C THR A 13 -2.28 -9.90 11.45
N VAL A 14 -3.50 -10.03 11.95
CA VAL A 14 -3.82 -9.73 13.36
C VAL A 14 -3.19 -10.74 14.31
N ASP A 15 -3.07 -12.00 13.92
CA ASP A 15 -2.39 -13.03 14.71
C ASP A 15 -0.87 -12.82 14.73
N GLU A 16 -0.29 -12.46 13.58
CA GLU A 16 1.14 -12.15 13.48
C GLU A 16 1.54 -10.86 14.22
N LEU A 17 0.63 -9.92 14.46
CA LEU A 17 0.90 -8.77 15.34
C LEU A 17 1.16 -9.17 16.79
N ASN A 18 0.81 -10.39 17.20
CA ASN A 18 1.02 -10.92 18.56
C ASN A 18 0.47 -9.96 19.64
N ILE A 19 -0.82 -9.63 19.55
CA ILE A 19 -1.46 -8.56 20.30
C ILE A 19 -1.41 -8.82 21.80
N LYS A 20 -0.78 -7.88 22.54
CA LYS A 20 -0.85 -7.76 24.00
C LYS A 20 -2.08 -6.93 24.36
N PRO A 21 -2.98 -7.36 25.26
CA PRO A 21 -4.23 -6.64 25.54
C PRO A 21 -4.04 -5.17 25.93
N ASP A 22 -3.01 -4.84 26.68
CA ASP A 22 -2.70 -3.47 27.12
C ASP A 22 -1.65 -2.77 26.21
N GLY A 23 -1.37 -3.34 25.03
CA GLY A 23 -0.38 -2.82 24.09
C GLY A 23 -0.87 -1.63 23.28
N ILE A 24 0.07 -0.95 22.62
CA ILE A 24 -0.18 0.18 21.71
C ILE A 24 0.09 -0.28 20.28
N TYR A 25 -0.89 -0.12 19.40
CA TYR A 25 -0.80 -0.57 18.01
C TYR A 25 -1.09 0.58 17.04
N VAL A 26 -0.49 0.51 15.85
CA VAL A 26 -0.74 1.44 14.76
C VAL A 26 -1.20 0.68 13.52
N ASP A 27 -2.32 1.09 12.97
CA ASP A 27 -2.74 0.76 11.61
C ASP A 27 -2.46 1.98 10.73
N GLY A 28 -1.39 1.91 9.93
CA GLY A 28 -0.94 3.03 9.10
C GLY A 28 -1.73 3.21 7.81
N THR A 29 -2.64 2.28 7.51
CA THR A 29 -3.49 2.23 6.32
C THR A 29 -4.92 1.83 6.72
N LEU A 30 -5.54 2.66 7.56
CA LEU A 30 -6.81 2.36 8.24
C LEU A 30 -7.90 1.86 7.29
N GLY A 31 -7.99 2.45 6.08
CA GLY A 31 -9.01 2.10 5.10
C GLY A 31 -10.41 2.10 5.70
N GLY A 32 -11.18 1.05 5.44
CA GLY A 32 -12.50 0.87 6.04
C GLY A 32 -12.49 0.28 7.47
N GLY A 33 -11.32 0.21 8.12
CA GLY A 33 -11.17 -0.21 9.53
C GLY A 33 -11.33 -1.71 9.79
N GLY A 34 -11.15 -2.57 8.81
CA GLY A 34 -11.38 -4.01 8.99
C GLY A 34 -10.35 -4.67 9.90
N HIS A 35 -9.06 -4.48 9.64
CA HIS A 35 -7.98 -4.95 10.50
C HIS A 35 -8.05 -4.26 11.87
N SER A 36 -8.21 -2.93 11.87
CA SER A 36 -8.35 -2.12 13.07
C SER A 36 -9.48 -2.59 13.99
N TYR A 37 -10.60 -3.04 13.43
CA TYR A 37 -11.71 -3.61 14.23
C TYR A 37 -11.30 -4.88 14.98
N GLU A 38 -10.64 -5.82 14.31
CA GLU A 38 -10.17 -7.06 14.94
C GLU A 38 -9.02 -6.80 15.94
N ILE A 39 -8.16 -5.79 15.69
CA ILE A 39 -7.16 -5.37 16.67
C ILE A 39 -7.83 -4.78 17.90
N ALA A 40 -8.73 -3.79 17.74
CA ALA A 40 -9.42 -3.11 18.83
C ALA A 40 -10.23 -4.08 19.71
N LYS A 41 -10.84 -5.10 19.11
CA LYS A 41 -11.55 -6.17 19.80
C LYS A 41 -10.68 -7.00 20.74
N ARG A 42 -9.37 -7.13 20.42
CA ARG A 42 -8.41 -7.90 21.24
C ARG A 42 -7.72 -7.05 22.31
N LEU A 43 -7.91 -5.73 22.27
CA LEU A 43 -7.38 -4.81 23.27
C LEU A 43 -8.30 -4.74 24.52
N SER A 44 -7.68 -4.58 25.68
CA SER A 44 -8.34 -4.23 26.93
C SER A 44 -8.53 -2.71 27.06
N GLU A 45 -9.05 -2.25 28.21
CA GLU A 45 -9.20 -0.82 28.52
C GLU A 45 -7.87 -0.05 28.58
N GLY A 46 -6.75 -0.75 28.88
CA GLY A 46 -5.40 -0.20 28.89
C GLY A 46 -4.74 -0.14 27.51
N GLY A 47 -5.26 -0.86 26.53
CA GLY A 47 -4.72 -0.92 25.18
C GLY A 47 -5.12 0.29 24.34
N ARG A 48 -4.32 0.63 23.32
CA ARG A 48 -4.56 1.76 22.40
C ARG A 48 -4.33 1.34 20.97
N LEU A 49 -5.17 1.83 20.06
CA LEU A 49 -5.02 1.71 18.62
C LEU A 49 -5.00 3.09 17.98
N ILE A 50 -3.99 3.36 17.19
CA ILE A 50 -3.88 4.56 16.37
C ILE A 50 -4.13 4.16 14.91
N GLY A 51 -5.21 4.65 14.31
CA GLY A 51 -5.53 4.46 12.89
C GLY A 51 -5.11 5.68 12.09
N ILE A 52 -4.31 5.51 11.05
CA ILE A 52 -3.85 6.59 10.18
C ILE A 52 -4.37 6.33 8.76
N ASP A 53 -5.00 7.32 8.15
CA ASP A 53 -5.33 7.31 6.72
C ASP A 53 -5.31 8.74 6.18
N GLN A 54 -5.01 8.89 4.89
CA GLN A 54 -5.03 10.18 4.20
C GLN A 54 -6.38 10.46 3.53
N ASP A 55 -7.18 9.40 3.31
CA ASP A 55 -8.48 9.47 2.65
C ASP A 55 -9.60 9.72 3.65
N GLU A 56 -10.30 10.85 3.48
CA GLU A 56 -11.40 11.23 4.36
C GLU A 56 -12.57 10.26 4.33
N ASP A 57 -12.85 9.65 3.17
CA ASP A 57 -13.95 8.70 3.02
C ASP A 57 -13.64 7.38 3.74
N ALA A 58 -12.37 6.94 3.67
CA ALA A 58 -11.88 5.80 4.46
C ALA A 58 -12.04 6.07 5.96
N ILE A 59 -11.63 7.25 6.43
CA ILE A 59 -11.76 7.66 7.84
C ILE A 59 -13.22 7.64 8.29
N LYS A 60 -14.15 8.18 7.49
CA LYS A 60 -15.59 8.15 7.82
C LYS A 60 -16.13 6.73 7.96
N ALA A 61 -15.75 5.84 7.04
CA ALA A 61 -16.15 4.43 7.08
C ALA A 61 -15.57 3.70 8.30
N ALA A 62 -14.27 3.91 8.58
CA ALA A 62 -13.60 3.33 9.74
C ALA A 62 -14.16 3.83 11.05
N SER A 63 -14.44 5.14 11.20
CA SER A 63 -15.03 5.73 12.40
C SER A 63 -16.36 5.09 12.75
N LYS A 64 -17.22 4.85 11.73
CA LYS A 64 -18.49 4.14 11.94
C LYS A 64 -18.30 2.69 12.37
N ARG A 65 -17.33 1.97 11.77
CA ARG A 65 -17.04 0.58 12.11
C ARG A 65 -16.46 0.43 13.51
N LEU A 66 -15.59 1.37 13.91
CA LEU A 66 -14.87 1.37 15.18
C LEU A 66 -15.63 2.04 16.32
N GLU A 67 -16.86 2.53 16.07
CA GLU A 67 -17.70 3.20 17.08
C GLU A 67 -17.73 2.46 18.43
N PRO A 68 -17.85 1.11 18.50
CA PRO A 68 -17.88 0.39 19.79
C PRO A 68 -16.55 0.43 20.57
N TYR A 69 -15.45 0.88 19.96
CA TYR A 69 -14.11 0.86 20.53
C TYR A 69 -13.44 2.22 20.56
N MET A 70 -14.17 3.32 20.34
CA MET A 70 -13.62 4.69 20.28
C MET A 70 -13.02 5.17 21.59
N ASP A 71 -13.28 4.49 22.70
CA ASP A 71 -12.62 4.70 24.00
C ASP A 71 -11.12 4.40 23.98
N ARG A 72 -10.68 3.51 23.07
CA ARG A 72 -9.29 3.05 22.91
C ARG A 72 -8.71 3.28 21.52
N VAL A 73 -9.48 3.85 20.58
CA VAL A 73 -9.06 4.12 19.20
C VAL A 73 -8.90 5.63 18.96
N THR A 74 -7.77 6.01 18.40
CA THR A 74 -7.53 7.38 17.91
C THR A 74 -7.36 7.33 16.40
N ILE A 75 -8.14 8.11 15.65
CA ILE A 75 -8.04 8.18 14.19
C ILE A 75 -7.41 9.51 13.80
N VAL A 76 -6.39 9.45 12.95
CA VAL A 76 -5.62 10.63 12.49
C VAL A 76 -5.62 10.69 10.96
N ARG A 77 -6.02 11.84 10.39
CA ARG A 77 -5.92 12.07 8.96
C ARG A 77 -4.50 12.49 8.58
N ASN A 78 -3.68 11.53 8.21
CA ASN A 78 -2.29 11.75 7.79
C ASN A 78 -1.84 10.62 6.86
N ASN A 79 -0.66 10.76 6.27
CA ASN A 79 0.02 9.67 5.58
C ASN A 79 0.92 8.93 6.59
N TYR A 80 1.04 7.61 6.47
CA TYR A 80 1.89 6.79 7.36
C TYR A 80 3.37 7.17 7.32
N CYS A 81 3.84 7.89 6.30
CA CYS A 81 5.20 8.44 6.30
C CYS A 81 5.46 9.48 7.41
N ASN A 82 4.40 10.05 7.98
CA ASN A 82 4.46 10.96 9.11
C ASN A 82 4.08 10.28 10.44
N MET A 83 4.12 8.95 10.51
CA MET A 83 3.74 8.19 11.70
C MET A 83 4.55 8.62 12.94
N ASP A 84 5.83 8.92 12.77
CA ASP A 84 6.70 9.43 13.83
C ASP A 84 6.16 10.72 14.47
N LYS A 85 5.74 11.69 13.64
CA LYS A 85 5.15 12.95 14.10
C LYS A 85 3.81 12.73 14.80
N VAL A 86 2.97 11.85 14.22
CA VAL A 86 1.67 11.50 14.82
C VAL A 86 1.87 10.89 16.21
N LEU A 87 2.83 9.99 16.37
CA LEU A 87 3.14 9.36 17.66
C LEU A 87 3.70 10.39 18.66
N ASP A 88 4.60 11.29 18.20
CA ASP A 88 5.15 12.35 19.05
C ASP A 88 4.05 13.32 19.54
N GLU A 89 3.12 13.73 18.68
CA GLU A 89 1.97 14.57 19.05
C GLU A 89 1.03 13.89 20.06
N LEU A 90 0.94 12.56 20.02
CA LEU A 90 0.16 11.76 20.98
C LEU A 90 0.94 11.41 22.25
N GLY A 91 2.21 11.82 22.38
CA GLY A 91 3.09 11.51 23.50
C GLY A 91 3.50 10.03 23.57
N ILE A 92 3.56 9.33 22.43
CA ILE A 92 3.88 7.90 22.32
C ILE A 92 5.27 7.75 21.71
N ASP A 93 6.24 7.27 22.50
CA ASP A 93 7.59 7.03 22.02
C ASP A 93 7.68 5.73 21.21
N LYS A 94 7.14 4.63 21.73
CA LYS A 94 7.23 3.29 21.15
C LYS A 94 5.89 2.56 21.18
N VAL A 95 5.69 1.67 20.19
CA VAL A 95 4.47 0.89 20.05
C VAL A 95 4.77 -0.62 20.05
N ASP A 96 3.78 -1.43 20.40
CA ASP A 96 3.89 -2.89 20.46
C ASP A 96 3.73 -3.55 19.08
N GLY A 97 3.07 -2.86 18.13
CA GLY A 97 2.94 -3.36 16.76
C GLY A 97 2.48 -2.29 15.79
N ILE A 98 2.88 -2.46 14.53
CA ILE A 98 2.49 -1.63 13.40
C ILE A 98 2.04 -2.53 12.27
N MET A 99 0.95 -2.17 11.60
CA MET A 99 0.55 -2.84 10.38
C MET A 99 0.34 -1.84 9.23
N LEU A 100 0.58 -2.32 8.01
CA LEU A 100 0.23 -1.66 6.77
C LEU A 100 -0.48 -2.66 5.85
N ASP A 101 -1.63 -2.26 5.30
CA ASP A 101 -2.33 -2.92 4.19
C ASP A 101 -2.19 -2.01 2.96
N LEU A 102 -1.15 -2.26 2.13
CA LEU A 102 -0.74 -1.35 1.07
C LEU A 102 -1.71 -1.33 -0.12
N GLY A 103 -1.60 -0.31 -0.92
CA GLY A 103 -2.38 -0.14 -2.15
C GLY A 103 -3.68 0.64 -1.93
N VAL A 104 -4.68 0.38 -2.77
CA VAL A 104 -5.96 1.08 -2.75
C VAL A 104 -6.96 0.38 -1.85
N SER A 105 -7.69 1.15 -1.07
CA SER A 105 -8.80 0.60 -0.29
C SER A 105 -9.91 0.11 -1.23
N SER A 106 -10.68 -0.85 -0.76
CA SER A 106 -11.82 -1.31 -1.55
C SER A 106 -12.85 -0.21 -1.79
N TYR A 107 -12.99 0.71 -0.84
CA TYR A 107 -13.84 1.88 -1.02
C TYR A 107 -13.39 2.71 -2.23
N GLN A 108 -12.08 2.98 -2.37
CA GLN A 108 -11.52 3.71 -3.51
C GLN A 108 -11.75 2.99 -4.85
N LEU A 109 -11.71 1.65 -4.86
CA LEU A 109 -11.99 0.86 -6.07
C LEU A 109 -13.48 0.82 -6.43
N ASP A 110 -14.35 0.85 -5.43
CA ASP A 110 -15.80 0.73 -5.59
C ASP A 110 -16.46 2.11 -5.81
N ALA A 111 -15.83 3.20 -5.34
CA ALA A 111 -16.24 4.58 -5.63
C ALA A 111 -15.84 4.96 -7.06
N ALA A 112 -16.82 4.90 -7.96
CA ALA A 112 -16.59 5.10 -9.40
C ALA A 112 -15.96 6.45 -9.73
N ASP A 113 -16.31 7.51 -9.02
CA ASP A 113 -15.87 8.89 -9.19
C ASP A 113 -14.41 9.16 -8.80
N ARG A 114 -13.75 8.20 -8.13
CA ARG A 114 -12.36 8.31 -7.70
C ARG A 114 -11.33 7.94 -8.79
N GLY A 115 -11.75 7.40 -9.93
CA GLY A 115 -10.88 7.10 -11.07
C GLY A 115 -9.88 5.95 -10.90
N PHE A 116 -9.92 5.18 -9.81
CA PHE A 116 -9.02 4.03 -9.59
C PHE A 116 -9.40 2.80 -10.41
N THR A 117 -10.65 2.70 -10.86
CA THR A 117 -11.12 1.57 -11.65
C THR A 117 -11.12 1.87 -13.15
N TYR A 118 -10.73 0.89 -13.92
CA TYR A 118 -10.82 0.91 -15.39
C TYR A 118 -12.12 0.30 -15.92
N ASN A 119 -13.05 -0.09 -15.05
CA ASN A 119 -14.30 -0.76 -15.40
C ASN A 119 -15.49 0.21 -15.53
N VAL A 120 -15.35 1.44 -15.09
CA VAL A 120 -16.39 2.48 -15.12
C VAL A 120 -15.80 3.73 -15.76
N ASP A 121 -16.58 4.40 -16.61
CA ASP A 121 -16.15 5.66 -17.22
C ASP A 121 -16.32 6.82 -16.25
N THR A 122 -15.21 7.47 -15.90
CA THR A 122 -15.15 8.58 -14.96
C THR A 122 -13.89 9.42 -15.18
N ALA A 123 -13.78 10.56 -14.49
CA ALA A 123 -12.59 11.41 -14.55
C ALA A 123 -11.32 10.66 -14.07
N LEU A 124 -10.19 10.96 -14.67
CA LEU A 124 -8.87 10.42 -14.31
C LEU A 124 -8.33 11.15 -13.06
N ASP A 125 -8.83 10.79 -11.86
CA ASP A 125 -8.38 11.37 -10.60
C ASP A 125 -7.24 10.56 -9.96
N MET A 126 -7.50 9.39 -9.40
CA MET A 126 -6.59 8.46 -8.72
C MET A 126 -5.85 9.02 -7.51
N ARG A 127 -6.22 10.18 -6.95
CA ARG A 127 -5.61 10.71 -5.73
C ARG A 127 -6.07 9.91 -4.51
N MET A 128 -5.13 9.42 -3.73
CA MET A 128 -5.44 8.86 -2.40
C MET A 128 -5.75 9.97 -1.40
N ASP A 129 -4.96 11.05 -1.43
CA ASP A 129 -5.25 12.28 -0.69
C ASP A 129 -5.87 13.33 -1.62
N GLN A 130 -7.16 13.60 -1.46
CA GLN A 130 -7.88 14.58 -2.29
C GLN A 130 -7.44 16.04 -2.07
N ARG A 131 -6.58 16.32 -1.08
CA ARG A 131 -6.01 17.66 -0.85
C ARG A 131 -4.89 18.01 -1.83
N GLN A 132 -4.27 17.00 -2.47
CA GLN A 132 -3.25 17.27 -3.50
C GLN A 132 -3.90 17.84 -4.77
N GLU A 133 -3.18 18.71 -5.47
CA GLU A 133 -3.69 19.40 -6.66
C GLU A 133 -3.61 18.52 -7.91
N ILE A 134 -2.50 17.79 -8.07
CA ILE A 134 -2.21 16.95 -9.25
C ILE A 134 -3.03 15.68 -9.22
N THR A 135 -3.60 15.32 -10.38
CA THR A 135 -4.42 14.15 -10.63
C THR A 135 -3.77 13.21 -11.65
N ALA A 136 -4.34 12.02 -11.87
CA ALA A 136 -3.90 11.13 -12.94
C ALA A 136 -4.07 11.76 -14.33
N LYS A 137 -5.07 12.64 -14.52
CA LYS A 137 -5.26 13.42 -15.75
C LYS A 137 -4.04 14.28 -16.05
N ASP A 138 -3.46 14.94 -15.06
CA ASP A 138 -2.31 15.82 -15.23
C ASP A 138 -1.07 14.99 -15.63
N ILE A 139 -0.83 13.85 -14.97
CA ILE A 139 0.26 12.94 -15.36
C ILE A 139 0.11 12.50 -16.83
N VAL A 140 -1.08 12.07 -17.23
CA VAL A 140 -1.33 11.57 -18.59
C VAL A 140 -1.13 12.68 -19.62
N ASN A 141 -1.61 13.89 -19.33
CA ASN A 141 -1.59 14.99 -20.29
C ASN A 141 -0.30 15.83 -20.29
N GLU A 142 0.42 15.93 -19.16
CA GLU A 142 1.58 16.83 -19.05
C GLU A 142 2.92 16.10 -19.20
N TYR A 143 3.01 14.81 -18.80
CA TYR A 143 4.26 14.06 -18.86
C TYR A 143 4.75 13.87 -20.31
N SER A 144 6.07 13.93 -20.51
CA SER A 144 6.70 13.60 -21.79
C SER A 144 6.53 12.12 -22.17
N GLU A 145 6.78 11.76 -23.44
CA GLU A 145 6.80 10.35 -23.87
C GLU A 145 7.82 9.53 -23.07
N PHE A 146 8.97 10.13 -22.78
CA PHE A 146 10.01 9.49 -21.98
C PHE A 146 9.55 9.23 -20.55
N ASP A 147 8.89 10.18 -19.88
CA ASP A 147 8.42 10.01 -18.51
C ASP A 147 7.29 9.01 -18.44
N LEU A 148 6.32 9.06 -19.34
CA LEU A 148 5.26 8.05 -19.45
C LEU A 148 5.84 6.65 -19.70
N TYR A 149 6.80 6.52 -20.61
CA TYR A 149 7.49 5.25 -20.84
C TYR A 149 8.19 4.76 -19.58
N ARG A 150 8.93 5.64 -18.88
CA ARG A 150 9.64 5.32 -17.64
C ARG A 150 8.69 4.75 -16.59
N ILE A 151 7.61 5.47 -16.25
CA ILE A 151 6.67 5.02 -15.21
C ILE A 151 5.95 3.73 -15.61
N ILE A 152 5.49 3.59 -16.85
CA ILE A 152 4.79 2.37 -17.32
C ILE A 152 5.73 1.16 -17.34
N ARG A 153 7.02 1.35 -17.69
CA ARG A 153 8.03 0.30 -17.64
C ARG A 153 8.38 -0.08 -16.20
N ASP A 154 8.69 0.91 -15.35
CA ASP A 154 9.30 0.68 -14.04
C ASP A 154 8.25 0.35 -12.97
N TYR A 155 7.08 0.98 -13.00
CA TYR A 155 6.00 0.78 -12.04
C TYR A 155 4.89 -0.14 -12.54
N GLY A 156 4.66 -0.17 -13.86
CA GLY A 156 3.72 -1.10 -14.48
C GLY A 156 4.33 -2.46 -14.81
N GLU A 157 5.67 -2.54 -14.90
CA GLU A 157 6.39 -3.72 -15.42
C GLU A 157 5.79 -4.19 -16.76
N ASP A 158 5.35 -3.22 -17.62
CA ASP A 158 4.65 -3.53 -18.87
C ASP A 158 5.62 -3.59 -20.06
N ARG A 159 5.62 -4.74 -20.76
CA ARG A 159 6.48 -4.94 -21.94
C ARG A 159 6.11 -4.04 -23.12
N PHE A 160 4.89 -3.50 -23.16
CA PHE A 160 4.40 -2.58 -24.17
C PHE A 160 4.55 -1.11 -23.78
N ALA A 161 5.23 -0.79 -22.68
CA ALA A 161 5.36 0.55 -22.12
C ALA A 161 5.73 1.61 -23.15
N LYS A 162 6.70 1.33 -24.05
CA LYS A 162 7.11 2.27 -25.09
C LYS A 162 5.97 2.57 -26.08
N ASN A 163 5.23 1.55 -26.49
CA ASN A 163 4.14 1.72 -27.45
C ASN A 163 2.95 2.43 -26.82
N ILE A 164 2.64 2.10 -25.54
CA ILE A 164 1.57 2.75 -24.77
C ILE A 164 1.90 4.25 -24.61
N ALA A 165 3.10 4.61 -24.18
CA ALA A 165 3.52 6.00 -24.01
C ALA A 165 3.39 6.78 -25.34
N LYS A 166 3.84 6.20 -26.47
CA LYS A 166 3.69 6.82 -27.80
C LYS A 166 2.23 7.06 -28.17
N HIS A 167 1.32 6.11 -27.90
CA HIS A 167 -0.10 6.27 -28.21
C HIS A 167 -0.77 7.33 -27.32
N ILE A 168 -0.41 7.39 -26.03
CA ILE A 168 -0.90 8.44 -25.12
C ILE A 168 -0.46 9.82 -25.64
N VAL A 169 0.82 9.98 -26.01
CA VAL A 169 1.34 11.26 -26.51
C VAL A 169 0.66 11.66 -27.83
N ALA A 170 0.46 10.74 -28.74
CA ALA A 170 -0.26 11.02 -29.99
C ALA A 170 -1.71 11.46 -29.72
N ALA A 171 -2.43 10.77 -28.84
CA ALA A 171 -3.81 11.08 -28.52
C ALA A 171 -3.96 12.46 -27.86
N LYS A 172 -3.10 12.79 -26.88
CA LYS A 172 -3.20 14.08 -26.16
C LYS A 172 -2.81 15.30 -27.00
N GLN A 173 -2.08 15.09 -28.12
CA GLN A 173 -1.81 16.15 -29.09
C GLN A 173 -3.06 16.57 -29.86
N GLU A 174 -4.04 15.66 -30.00
CA GLU A 174 -5.31 15.94 -30.68
C GLU A 174 -6.34 16.55 -29.72
N LYS A 175 -6.49 15.95 -28.54
CA LYS A 175 -7.35 16.46 -27.45
C LYS A 175 -6.86 15.95 -26.09
N PRO A 176 -7.08 16.69 -24.99
CA PRO A 176 -6.79 16.19 -23.64
C PRO A 176 -7.53 14.88 -23.35
N ILE A 177 -6.86 13.96 -22.68
CA ILE A 177 -7.41 12.69 -22.20
C ILE A 177 -8.03 12.96 -20.82
N GLU A 178 -9.33 12.80 -20.69
CA GLU A 178 -10.07 13.22 -19.50
C GLU A 178 -10.63 12.06 -18.69
N THR A 179 -11.00 10.97 -19.36
CA THR A 179 -11.71 9.88 -18.71
C THR A 179 -10.93 8.55 -18.74
N THR A 180 -11.35 7.67 -17.84
CA THR A 180 -10.79 6.31 -17.74
C THR A 180 -11.01 5.53 -19.04
N PHE A 181 -12.18 5.66 -19.71
CA PHE A 181 -12.43 4.92 -20.93
C PHE A 181 -11.63 5.46 -22.13
N GLU A 182 -11.43 6.77 -22.22
CA GLU A 182 -10.51 7.33 -23.22
C GLU A 182 -9.10 6.77 -23.07
N LEU A 183 -8.55 6.75 -21.85
CA LEU A 183 -7.25 6.16 -21.58
C LEU A 183 -7.23 4.64 -21.87
N ASN A 184 -8.29 3.91 -21.51
CA ASN A 184 -8.40 2.47 -21.79
C ASN A 184 -8.33 2.18 -23.28
N ASP A 185 -9.02 2.93 -24.12
CA ASP A 185 -9.05 2.71 -25.55
C ASP A 185 -7.70 2.99 -26.20
N ILE A 186 -6.99 4.02 -25.73
CA ILE A 186 -5.62 4.32 -26.15
C ILE A 186 -4.68 3.16 -25.78
N ILE A 187 -4.75 2.65 -24.55
CA ILE A 187 -3.92 1.52 -24.10
C ILE A 187 -4.26 0.25 -24.92
N LYS A 188 -5.53 -0.03 -25.15
CA LYS A 188 -5.96 -1.17 -25.97
C LYS A 188 -5.42 -1.07 -27.38
N ALA A 189 -5.43 0.10 -28.00
CA ALA A 189 -4.88 0.33 -29.34
C ALA A 189 -3.37 0.06 -29.40
N ALA A 190 -2.65 0.36 -28.30
CA ALA A 190 -1.21 0.15 -28.20
C ALA A 190 -0.78 -1.31 -28.04
N ILE A 191 -1.69 -2.22 -27.64
CA ILE A 191 -1.39 -3.63 -27.34
C ILE A 191 -1.95 -4.54 -28.40
N PRO A 192 -1.16 -5.47 -28.99
CA PRO A 192 -1.66 -6.40 -30.01
C PRO A 192 -2.86 -7.22 -29.54
N MET A 193 -3.86 -7.39 -30.43
CA MET A 193 -5.12 -8.10 -30.12
C MET A 193 -4.88 -9.51 -29.55
N LYS A 194 -3.92 -10.26 -30.11
CA LYS A 194 -3.57 -11.61 -29.65
C LYS A 194 -3.14 -11.65 -28.18
N VAL A 195 -2.47 -10.59 -27.70
CA VAL A 195 -2.03 -10.49 -26.30
C VAL A 195 -3.19 -10.13 -25.39
N ARG A 196 -4.08 -9.22 -25.85
CA ARG A 196 -5.27 -8.83 -25.09
C ARG A 196 -6.25 -10.00 -24.86
N ALA A 197 -6.31 -10.92 -25.81
CA ALA A 197 -7.22 -12.07 -25.73
C ALA A 197 -6.81 -13.13 -24.70
N THR A 198 -5.54 -13.19 -24.30
CA THR A 198 -4.99 -14.23 -23.41
C THR A 198 -4.56 -13.72 -22.05
N GLY A 199 -4.56 -12.39 -21.84
CA GLY A 199 -4.12 -11.73 -20.60
C GLY A 199 -5.27 -11.22 -19.75
N GLY A 200 -4.94 -10.64 -18.60
CA GLY A 200 -5.88 -9.83 -17.81
C GLY A 200 -6.21 -8.51 -18.51
N HIS A 201 -6.96 -7.64 -17.83
CA HIS A 201 -7.34 -6.34 -18.40
C HIS A 201 -6.09 -5.54 -18.85
N PRO A 202 -6.03 -5.08 -20.12
CA PRO A 202 -4.81 -4.46 -20.69
C PRO A 202 -4.36 -3.21 -19.95
N SER A 203 -5.30 -2.45 -19.38
CA SER A 203 -5.00 -1.20 -18.66
C SER A 203 -4.46 -1.42 -17.24
N LYS A 204 -4.57 -2.62 -16.65
CA LYS A 204 -4.22 -2.88 -15.26
C LYS A 204 -2.84 -2.35 -14.88
N ARG A 205 -1.83 -2.62 -15.70
CA ARG A 205 -0.44 -2.25 -15.43
C ARG A 205 -0.18 -0.76 -15.60
N THR A 206 -0.78 -0.15 -16.59
CA THR A 206 -0.66 1.31 -16.83
C THR A 206 -1.35 2.09 -15.71
N TYR A 207 -2.54 1.66 -15.26
CA TYR A 207 -3.23 2.26 -14.11
C TYR A 207 -2.41 2.13 -12.83
N GLN A 208 -1.83 0.96 -12.57
CA GLN A 208 -0.91 0.77 -11.46
C GLN A 208 0.27 1.75 -11.54
N ALA A 209 0.86 1.91 -12.72
CA ALA A 209 2.00 2.81 -12.91
C ALA A 209 1.67 4.28 -12.64
N ILE A 210 0.55 4.76 -13.16
CA ILE A 210 0.08 6.14 -12.96
C ILE A 210 -0.25 6.37 -11.48
N ARG A 211 -0.92 5.42 -10.83
CA ARG A 211 -1.28 5.48 -9.41
C ARG A 211 -0.04 5.55 -8.51
N ILE A 212 0.93 4.69 -8.75
CA ILE A 212 2.20 4.67 -7.99
C ILE A 212 2.95 5.99 -8.13
N GLU A 213 3.05 6.53 -9.36
CA GLU A 213 3.71 7.81 -9.62
C GLU A 213 2.98 8.96 -8.91
N LEU A 214 1.65 9.03 -9.07
CA LEU A 214 0.81 10.08 -8.51
C LEU A 214 0.89 10.15 -6.98
N ASN A 215 0.78 9.00 -6.33
CA ASN A 215 0.71 8.90 -4.88
C ASN A 215 2.07 8.62 -4.23
N LYS A 216 3.15 8.54 -5.02
CA LYS A 216 4.53 8.25 -4.59
C LYS A 216 4.64 6.99 -3.72
N GLU A 217 3.80 5.98 -4.01
CA GLU A 217 3.58 4.82 -3.13
C GLU A 217 4.88 4.09 -2.76
N LEU A 218 5.76 3.85 -3.73
CA LEU A 218 7.02 3.13 -3.49
C LEU A 218 8.04 3.98 -2.73
N GLU A 219 8.15 5.28 -3.03
CA GLU A 219 9.05 6.20 -2.34
C GLU A 219 8.65 6.35 -0.87
N VAL A 220 7.36 6.57 -0.62
CA VAL A 220 6.78 6.67 0.73
C VAL A 220 7.04 5.39 1.51
N LEU A 221 6.78 4.22 0.92
CA LEU A 221 7.02 2.92 1.56
C LEU A 221 8.50 2.73 1.90
N GLU A 222 9.39 2.96 0.94
CA GLU A 222 10.81 2.73 1.13
C GLU A 222 11.40 3.60 2.24
N ASN A 223 10.98 4.86 2.32
CA ASN A 223 11.47 5.81 3.30
C ASN A 223 10.86 5.63 4.71
N SER A 224 9.74 4.94 4.83
CA SER A 224 9.02 4.81 6.10
C SER A 224 9.40 3.57 6.92
N ILE A 225 9.85 2.48 6.30
CA ILE A 225 10.04 1.19 6.98
C ILE A 225 11.05 1.29 8.12
N ASP A 226 12.18 1.95 7.90
CA ASP A 226 13.25 2.03 8.93
C ASP A 226 12.80 2.85 10.15
N MET A 227 12.05 3.93 9.94
CA MET A 227 11.41 4.73 10.98
C MET A 227 10.40 3.89 11.78
N MET A 228 9.53 3.13 11.10
CA MET A 228 8.57 2.26 11.76
C MET A 228 9.25 1.21 12.64
N ILE A 229 10.32 0.56 12.14
CA ILE A 229 11.09 -0.40 12.93
C ILE A 229 11.70 0.29 14.16
N ASP A 230 12.16 1.54 14.03
CA ASP A 230 12.72 2.29 15.15
C ASP A 230 11.67 2.71 16.19
N ARG A 231 10.40 2.82 15.80
CA ARG A 231 9.27 3.09 16.71
C ARG A 231 8.70 1.85 17.40
N LEU A 232 9.17 0.65 17.08
CA LEU A 232 8.77 -0.56 17.80
C LEU A 232 9.46 -0.70 19.14
N LYS A 233 8.75 -1.20 20.14
CA LYS A 233 9.32 -1.76 21.38
C LYS A 233 10.07 -3.08 21.07
N PRO A 234 10.96 -3.56 21.94
CA PRO A 234 11.45 -4.92 21.87
C PRO A 234 10.29 -5.94 21.78
N GLU A 235 10.42 -6.95 20.93
CA GLU A 235 9.39 -7.94 20.57
C GLU A 235 8.17 -7.33 19.83
N GLY A 236 8.16 -6.04 19.56
CA GLY A 236 7.14 -5.39 18.73
C GLY A 236 7.26 -5.82 17.27
N ARG A 237 6.14 -5.91 16.56
CA ARG A 237 6.10 -6.42 15.19
C ARG A 237 5.60 -5.39 14.18
N LEU A 238 6.26 -5.39 13.01
CA LEU A 238 5.83 -4.67 11.81
C LEU A 238 5.29 -5.70 10.81
N CYS A 239 3.99 -5.62 10.53
CA CYS A 239 3.27 -6.45 9.58
C CYS A 239 2.93 -5.62 8.34
N ILE A 240 3.37 -6.05 7.15
CA ILE A 240 3.08 -5.33 5.90
C ILE A 240 2.49 -6.30 4.89
N ILE A 241 1.29 -5.96 4.39
CA ILE A 241 0.62 -6.63 3.27
C ILE A 241 0.95 -5.86 1.99
N THR A 242 1.42 -6.56 0.97
CA THR A 242 1.78 -6.01 -0.35
C THR A 242 0.94 -6.68 -1.43
N PHE A 243 0.66 -5.98 -2.54
CA PHE A 243 -0.20 -6.49 -3.63
C PHE A 243 0.52 -6.64 -4.97
N HIS A 244 1.73 -6.14 -5.09
CA HIS A 244 2.55 -6.31 -6.29
C HIS A 244 4.04 -6.50 -5.98
N SER A 245 4.78 -6.94 -7.03
CA SER A 245 6.19 -7.32 -6.95
C SER A 245 7.12 -6.22 -6.45
N LEU A 246 6.82 -4.96 -6.78
CA LEU A 246 7.69 -3.83 -6.42
C LEU A 246 7.61 -3.54 -4.91
N GLU A 247 6.40 -3.50 -4.33
CA GLU A 247 6.21 -3.36 -2.89
C GLU A 247 6.88 -4.50 -2.14
N ASP A 248 6.60 -5.75 -2.53
CA ASP A 248 7.17 -6.96 -1.90
C ASP A 248 8.71 -6.96 -1.91
N ARG A 249 9.30 -6.45 -3.01
CA ARG A 249 10.75 -6.31 -3.15
C ARG A 249 11.32 -5.29 -2.16
N ILE A 250 10.69 -4.13 -2.01
CA ILE A 250 11.09 -3.09 -1.07
C ILE A 250 11.02 -3.62 0.37
N VAL A 251 9.87 -4.15 0.78
CA VAL A 251 9.68 -4.67 2.14
C VAL A 251 10.69 -5.78 2.46
N LYS A 252 10.83 -6.76 1.57
CA LYS A 252 11.79 -7.85 1.71
C LYS A 252 13.23 -7.34 1.87
N THR A 253 13.61 -6.35 1.06
CA THR A 253 14.96 -5.80 1.07
C THR A 253 15.22 -5.01 2.36
N ARG A 254 14.29 -4.14 2.76
CA ARG A 254 14.41 -3.36 3.98
C ARG A 254 14.43 -4.23 5.24
N PHE A 255 13.57 -5.23 5.33
CA PHE A 255 13.57 -6.18 6.46
C PHE A 255 14.90 -6.94 6.56
N ARG A 256 15.42 -7.44 5.42
CA ARG A 256 16.72 -8.10 5.38
C ARG A 256 17.85 -7.16 5.81
N ASN A 257 17.86 -5.92 5.37
CA ASN A 257 18.88 -4.94 5.72
C ASN A 257 18.85 -4.59 7.21
N ASN A 258 17.68 -4.57 7.84
CA ASN A 258 17.53 -4.34 9.28
C ASN A 258 17.89 -5.61 10.11
N GLU A 259 17.69 -6.81 9.55
CA GLU A 259 18.14 -8.06 10.18
C GLU A 259 19.66 -8.25 10.03
N ASN A 260 20.22 -7.92 8.87
CA ASN A 260 21.64 -8.06 8.56
C ASN A 260 22.21 -6.76 7.99
N PRO A 261 22.45 -5.76 8.83
CA PRO A 261 22.84 -4.41 8.39
C PRO A 261 24.30 -4.30 7.97
N CYS A 262 25.10 -5.35 8.13
CA CYS A 262 26.54 -5.34 7.83
C CYS A 262 26.79 -5.02 6.35
N THR A 263 27.67 -4.03 6.11
CA THR A 263 28.12 -3.59 4.77
C THR A 263 29.60 -3.89 4.50
N CYS A 264 30.25 -4.65 5.40
CA CYS A 264 31.63 -5.08 5.19
C CYS A 264 31.75 -6.04 4.01
N PRO A 265 32.85 -5.97 3.24
CA PRO A 265 33.15 -6.98 2.22
C PRO A 265 33.14 -8.39 2.81
N PRO A 266 32.61 -9.41 2.10
CA PRO A 266 32.58 -10.79 2.60
C PRO A 266 33.96 -11.37 2.91
N SER A 267 35.03 -10.80 2.34
CA SER A 267 36.42 -11.20 2.56
C SER A 267 37.00 -10.73 3.90
N PHE A 268 36.32 -9.87 4.63
CA PHE A 268 36.81 -9.38 5.92
C PHE A 268 36.67 -10.47 6.98
N PRO A 269 37.74 -10.74 7.81
CA PRO A 269 37.71 -11.76 8.84
C PRO A 269 36.75 -11.44 10.00
N ALA A 270 36.43 -10.15 10.20
CA ALA A 270 35.50 -9.67 11.21
C ALA A 270 34.77 -8.41 10.74
N CYS A 271 33.56 -8.20 11.24
CA CYS A 271 32.78 -7.01 10.96
C CYS A 271 33.39 -5.77 11.63
N VAL A 272 33.67 -4.73 10.84
CA VAL A 272 34.25 -3.45 11.32
C VAL A 272 33.28 -2.26 11.11
N CYS A 273 32.09 -2.47 10.55
CA CYS A 273 31.16 -1.37 10.28
C CYS A 273 30.37 -0.91 11.49
N GLY A 274 30.40 -1.65 12.60
CA GLY A 274 29.71 -1.32 13.85
C GLY A 274 28.18 -1.35 13.78
N LYS A 275 27.59 -1.76 12.62
CA LYS A 275 26.14 -1.86 12.48
C LYS A 275 25.61 -3.10 13.21
N VAL A 276 24.55 -2.90 13.98
CA VAL A 276 23.88 -3.98 14.73
C VAL A 276 22.50 -4.28 14.15
N PRO A 277 22.08 -5.54 14.15
CA PRO A 277 20.71 -5.91 13.78
C PRO A 277 19.67 -5.16 14.62
N LYS A 278 18.62 -4.66 13.96
CA LYS A 278 17.48 -4.04 14.65
C LYS A 278 16.41 -5.06 15.03
N GLY A 279 16.44 -6.25 14.43
CA GLY A 279 15.42 -7.27 14.64
C GLY A 279 15.64 -8.49 13.76
N ARG A 280 14.59 -9.28 13.60
CA ARG A 280 14.58 -10.50 12.79
C ARG A 280 13.38 -10.58 11.85
N VAL A 281 13.56 -11.18 10.69
CA VAL A 281 12.49 -11.49 9.73
C VAL A 281 11.77 -12.74 10.21
N ILE A 282 10.51 -12.62 10.61
CA ILE A 282 9.67 -13.75 11.05
C ILE A 282 9.23 -14.56 9.84
N THR A 283 8.71 -13.90 8.80
CA THR A 283 8.22 -14.56 7.58
C THR A 283 9.29 -14.62 6.50
N ARG A 284 10.19 -15.62 6.55
CA ARG A 284 11.21 -15.82 5.49
C ARG A 284 10.56 -16.08 4.12
N LYS A 285 9.47 -16.85 4.09
CA LYS A 285 8.51 -16.93 2.97
C LYS A 285 7.31 -16.06 3.36
N PRO A 286 6.74 -15.25 2.43
CA PRO A 286 5.57 -14.47 2.76
C PRO A 286 4.39 -15.38 3.08
N VAL A 287 3.51 -14.96 3.99
CA VAL A 287 2.18 -15.56 4.14
C VAL A 287 1.35 -15.11 2.94
N VAL A 288 0.64 -16.05 2.34
CA VAL A 288 -0.22 -15.81 1.16
C VAL A 288 -1.64 -16.25 1.48
N PRO A 289 -2.66 -15.67 0.82
CA PRO A 289 -4.05 -16.05 1.06
C PRO A 289 -4.30 -17.51 0.70
N THR A 290 -5.26 -18.12 1.40
CA THR A 290 -5.74 -19.47 1.08
C THR A 290 -6.59 -19.47 -0.20
N ASP A 291 -6.79 -20.64 -0.79
CA ASP A 291 -7.67 -20.78 -1.97
C ASP A 291 -9.12 -20.37 -1.63
N GLU A 292 -9.56 -20.61 -0.40
CA GLU A 292 -10.88 -20.19 0.09
C GLU A 292 -10.98 -18.67 0.10
N GLU A 293 -9.96 -17.96 0.64
CA GLU A 293 -9.94 -16.51 0.65
C GLU A 293 -9.92 -15.93 -0.78
N ILE A 294 -9.13 -16.53 -1.68
CA ILE A 294 -9.07 -16.10 -3.09
C ILE A 294 -10.42 -16.26 -3.79
N ASN A 295 -11.15 -17.32 -3.48
CA ASN A 295 -12.49 -17.55 -4.04
C ASN A 295 -13.52 -16.56 -3.49
N GLU A 296 -13.44 -16.21 -2.21
CA GLU A 296 -14.32 -15.22 -1.57
C GLU A 296 -13.95 -13.77 -1.96
N ASN A 297 -12.65 -13.51 -2.09
CA ASN A 297 -12.10 -12.18 -2.39
C ASN A 297 -10.96 -12.27 -3.41
N SER A 298 -11.31 -12.21 -4.70
CA SER A 298 -10.32 -12.30 -5.79
C SER A 298 -9.24 -11.20 -5.76
N ARG A 299 -9.46 -10.12 -5.01
CA ARG A 299 -8.48 -9.03 -4.81
C ARG A 299 -7.28 -9.49 -3.96
N SER A 300 -7.46 -10.52 -3.11
CA SER A 300 -6.39 -11.08 -2.28
C SER A 300 -5.34 -11.86 -3.08
N LYS A 301 -5.66 -12.34 -4.28
CA LYS A 301 -4.83 -13.27 -5.07
C LYS A 301 -3.34 -12.93 -5.17
N SER A 302 -2.99 -11.65 -5.19
CA SER A 302 -1.60 -11.20 -5.32
C SER A 302 -0.99 -10.75 -4.00
N SER A 303 -1.74 -10.81 -2.90
CA SER A 303 -1.29 -10.29 -1.61
C SER A 303 -0.23 -11.17 -0.97
N LYS A 304 0.65 -10.54 -0.19
CA LYS A 304 1.72 -11.18 0.56
C LYS A 304 1.92 -10.44 1.87
N LEU A 305 1.79 -11.14 2.99
CA LEU A 305 2.13 -10.60 4.30
C LEU A 305 3.60 -10.90 4.63
N ARG A 306 4.31 -9.86 5.06
CA ARG A 306 5.65 -9.96 5.64
C ARG A 306 5.68 -9.38 7.04
N VAL A 307 6.44 -10.05 7.91
CA VAL A 307 6.53 -9.71 9.33
C VAL A 307 7.98 -9.59 9.76
N PHE A 308 8.28 -8.50 10.45
CA PHE A 308 9.55 -8.20 11.10
C PHE A 308 9.31 -7.98 12.59
N GLU A 309 10.20 -8.51 13.44
CA GLU A 309 10.14 -8.36 14.88
C GLU A 309 11.37 -7.62 15.38
N ARG A 310 11.16 -6.61 16.21
CA ARG A 310 12.22 -5.83 16.87
C ARG A 310 12.89 -6.64 17.96
N VAL A 311 14.23 -6.58 18.08
CA VAL A 311 14.99 -7.14 19.20
C VAL A 311 15.37 -6.07 20.22
#